data_721e22d76aab49c6ea0a444c60afe389
#
_entry.id   721e22d76aab49c6ea0a444c60afe389
#
_cell.length_a   1.000
_cell.length_b   1.000
_cell.length_c   1.000
_cell.angle_alpha   90.00
_cell.angle_beta   90.00
_cell.angle_gamma   90.00
#
_symmetry.space_group_name_H-M   'P 1'
#
loop_
_entity.id
_entity.type
_entity.pdbx_description
1 polymer ?
#
loop_
_entity_poly.entity_id
_entity_poly.type
_entity_poly.pdbx_seq_one_letter_code
_entity_poly.pdbx_strand_id
1 'polypeptide(L)'
;MRPVPALIVGGGPAGAAAAIMLARAGVAAHLIDRHAGPHESVCGGFLGWDALAALRDLGVDALALGARPIGRLRLLSGERCVELALPHAAAGLSRRVLDEALIGRARAVGATVLRGRAVRAADPAGRSIRFDDGEELAGGALFLATGKHELRGLARDLGQRREAPCAGLRAVLPGCPTLAGVIEMHLFDRGYAGLLLQEDGSANLCLSVARERLAGGVAALMAEIMAEAPRLAARMDGKMPAHFEAIAGVPYGWRVAATAPGIFRIGDQGAVIASLAGDGIAIALGSGMSAAQTFAGGGPEAAERWQAQWHRRSRRPIGIAEALRRGAAGPVGRALLMRLLRWMPGLGAQAALLTRVSARRTGERRSGARSAPGPD
;
A
#
# COMPACT_ATOMS: atom_id res chain seq x y z
N MET A 1 -25.54 23.64 8.60
CA MET A 1 -24.11 23.70 8.25
C MET A 1 -23.94 23.67 6.74
N ARG A 2 -23.09 24.52 6.16
CA ARG A 2 -22.76 24.39 4.72
C ARG A 2 -22.06 23.05 4.50
N PRO A 3 -22.37 22.30 3.44
CA PRO A 3 -21.73 21.01 3.17
C PRO A 3 -20.23 21.22 3.01
N VAL A 4 -19.44 20.32 3.61
CA VAL A 4 -17.99 20.29 3.43
C VAL A 4 -17.68 19.82 2.03
N PRO A 5 -16.81 20.48 1.24
CA PRO A 5 -16.52 20.11 -0.14
C PRO A 5 -16.01 18.67 -0.32
N ALA A 6 -15.23 18.15 0.63
CA ALA A 6 -14.69 16.79 0.55
C ALA A 6 -14.69 16.08 1.91
N LEU A 7 -15.21 14.85 1.94
CA LEU A 7 -15.12 13.93 3.06
C LEU A 7 -14.14 12.79 2.69
N ILE A 8 -13.17 12.53 3.55
CA ILE A 8 -12.15 11.49 3.32
C ILE A 8 -12.28 10.46 4.41
N VAL A 9 -12.67 9.24 4.08
CA VAL A 9 -12.90 8.15 5.03
C VAL A 9 -11.71 7.22 5.07
N GLY A 10 -10.92 7.29 6.15
CA GLY A 10 -9.70 6.52 6.40
C GLY A 10 -8.44 7.37 6.39
N GLY A 11 -7.74 7.42 7.53
CA GLY A 11 -6.52 8.22 7.78
C GLY A 11 -5.20 7.55 7.37
N GLY A 12 -5.25 6.43 6.61
CA GLY A 12 -4.05 5.82 6.06
C GLY A 12 -3.39 6.63 4.95
N PRO A 13 -2.31 6.12 4.30
CA PRO A 13 -1.51 6.88 3.34
C PRO A 13 -2.32 7.50 2.20
N ALA A 14 -3.35 6.81 1.68
CA ALA A 14 -4.18 7.33 0.60
C ALA A 14 -5.03 8.54 1.04
N GLY A 15 -5.72 8.41 2.18
CA GLY A 15 -6.58 9.48 2.69
C GLY A 15 -5.80 10.68 3.19
N ALA A 16 -4.70 10.46 3.92
CA ALA A 16 -3.84 11.53 4.39
C ALA A 16 -3.18 12.28 3.21
N ALA A 17 -2.74 11.56 2.15
CA ALA A 17 -2.22 12.19 0.94
C ALA A 17 -3.29 13.05 0.25
N ALA A 18 -4.53 12.55 0.14
CA ALA A 18 -5.64 13.34 -0.41
C ALA A 18 -5.92 14.59 0.42
N ALA A 19 -5.98 14.45 1.75
CA ALA A 19 -6.21 15.58 2.66
C ALA A 19 -5.12 16.67 2.54
N ILE A 20 -3.84 16.27 2.47
CA ILE A 20 -2.72 17.20 2.28
C ILE A 20 -2.88 17.98 0.96
N MET A 21 -3.18 17.26 -0.12
CA MET A 21 -3.27 17.89 -1.44
C MET A 21 -4.49 18.79 -1.57
N LEU A 22 -5.64 18.44 -1.01
CA LEU A 22 -6.83 19.29 -0.97
C LEU A 22 -6.58 20.56 -0.15
N ALA A 23 -6.02 20.42 1.05
CA ALA A 23 -5.69 21.58 1.88
C ALA A 23 -4.71 22.54 1.18
N ARG A 24 -3.67 22.02 0.50
CA ARG A 24 -2.74 22.84 -0.30
C ARG A 24 -3.41 23.54 -1.48
N ALA A 25 -4.47 22.97 -2.01
CA ALA A 25 -5.29 23.58 -3.07
C ALA A 25 -6.35 24.56 -2.53
N GLY A 26 -6.38 24.84 -1.24
CA GLY A 26 -7.39 25.71 -0.59
C GLY A 26 -8.79 25.07 -0.51
N VAL A 27 -8.89 23.74 -0.71
CA VAL A 27 -10.15 23.02 -0.63
C VAL A 27 -10.35 22.49 0.79
N ALA A 28 -11.44 22.92 1.44
CA ALA A 28 -11.81 22.38 2.76
C ALA A 28 -12.12 20.87 2.66
N ALA A 29 -11.52 20.08 3.56
CA ALA A 29 -11.72 18.64 3.62
C ALA A 29 -11.69 18.14 5.07
N HIS A 30 -12.51 17.14 5.36
CA HIS A 30 -12.48 16.41 6.62
C HIS A 30 -11.86 15.03 6.40
N LEU A 31 -10.73 14.77 7.04
CA LEU A 31 -10.12 13.45 7.12
C LEU A 31 -10.63 12.75 8.38
N ILE A 32 -11.35 11.65 8.18
CA ILE A 32 -11.99 10.89 9.25
C ILE A 32 -11.23 9.58 9.44
N ASP A 33 -10.77 9.30 10.67
CA ASP A 33 -10.13 8.04 11.03
C ASP A 33 -10.77 7.42 12.26
N ARG A 34 -11.01 6.11 12.21
CA ARG A 34 -11.59 5.35 13.33
C ARG A 34 -10.64 5.21 14.52
N HIS A 35 -9.34 5.32 14.30
CA HIS A 35 -8.34 5.20 15.35
C HIS A 35 -8.06 6.56 15.99
N ALA A 36 -8.13 6.60 17.31
CA ALA A 36 -7.87 7.83 18.07
C ALA A 36 -6.39 8.22 18.10
N GLY A 37 -5.49 7.23 18.01
CA GLY A 37 -4.04 7.39 18.08
C GLY A 37 -3.28 6.49 17.11
N PRO A 38 -1.95 6.45 17.26
CA PRO A 38 -1.08 5.60 16.47
C PRO A 38 -1.49 4.13 16.58
N HIS A 39 -1.52 3.43 15.46
CA HIS A 39 -1.88 2.03 15.41
C HIS A 39 -1.07 1.29 14.34
N GLU A 40 -0.99 -0.02 14.50
CA GLU A 40 -0.37 -0.87 13.50
C GLU A 40 -1.39 -1.33 12.46
N SER A 41 -0.90 -1.67 11.28
CA SER A 41 -1.71 -2.19 10.18
C SER A 41 -1.03 -3.38 9.54
N VAL A 42 -1.81 -4.33 9.02
CA VAL A 42 -1.26 -5.46 8.27
C VAL A 42 -0.64 -4.96 6.96
N CYS A 43 0.67 -4.71 7.03
CA CYS A 43 1.47 -4.14 5.96
C CYS A 43 2.94 -4.56 6.11
N GLY A 44 3.62 -4.75 4.98
CA GLY A 44 5.06 -5.06 4.97
C GLY A 44 5.96 -3.89 5.42
N GLY A 45 5.45 -2.65 5.48
CA GLY A 45 6.25 -1.48 5.88
C GLY A 45 7.32 -1.08 4.86
N PHE A 46 7.29 -1.63 3.65
CA PHE A 46 8.25 -1.34 2.59
C PHE A 46 7.87 -0.07 1.82
N LEU A 47 8.76 0.89 1.80
CA LEU A 47 8.67 2.14 1.03
C LEU A 47 9.57 2.04 -0.19
N GLY A 48 9.00 1.71 -1.34
CA GLY A 48 9.72 1.78 -2.62
C GLY A 48 10.06 3.23 -2.99
N TRP A 49 10.93 3.42 -3.98
CA TRP A 49 11.39 4.75 -4.40
C TRP A 49 10.27 5.70 -4.83
N ASP A 50 9.18 5.18 -5.43
CA ASP A 50 8.01 5.99 -5.79
C ASP A 50 7.26 6.46 -4.55
N ALA A 51 7.15 5.61 -3.51
CA ALA A 51 6.58 6.00 -2.21
C ALA A 51 7.45 7.07 -1.52
N LEU A 52 8.78 6.90 -1.53
CA LEU A 52 9.71 7.87 -0.96
C LEU A 52 9.65 9.22 -1.70
N ALA A 53 9.50 9.21 -3.04
CA ALA A 53 9.31 10.42 -3.81
C ALA A 53 7.98 11.11 -3.48
N ALA A 54 6.87 10.35 -3.45
CA ALA A 54 5.56 10.89 -3.09
C ALA A 54 5.52 11.47 -1.67
N LEU A 55 6.18 10.83 -0.70
CA LEU A 55 6.29 11.34 0.67
C LEU A 55 7.01 12.68 0.70
N ARG A 56 8.15 12.82 -0.01
CA ARG A 56 8.86 14.11 -0.13
C ARG A 56 8.00 15.19 -0.75
N ASP A 57 7.25 14.87 -1.82
CA ASP A 57 6.31 15.81 -2.45
C ASP A 57 5.20 16.25 -1.48
N LEU A 58 4.78 15.38 -0.57
CA LEU A 58 3.85 15.69 0.51
C LEU A 58 4.49 16.44 1.68
N GLY A 59 5.81 16.58 1.72
CA GLY A 59 6.58 17.25 2.79
C GLY A 59 6.79 16.34 4.01
N VAL A 60 6.94 15.03 3.77
CA VAL A 60 7.29 14.03 4.78
C VAL A 60 8.61 13.37 4.38
N ASP A 61 9.63 13.52 5.21
CA ASP A 61 10.93 12.86 5.03
C ASP A 61 10.95 11.54 5.82
N ALA A 62 10.83 10.42 5.12
CA ALA A 62 10.84 9.10 5.73
C ALA A 62 12.16 8.79 6.46
N LEU A 63 13.30 9.28 5.95
CA LEU A 63 14.60 9.04 6.60
C LEU A 63 14.72 9.83 7.90
N ALA A 64 14.22 11.05 7.94
CA ALA A 64 14.14 11.85 9.18
C ALA A 64 13.21 11.21 10.23
N LEU A 65 12.25 10.39 9.81
CA LEU A 65 11.41 9.58 10.70
C LEU A 65 12.11 8.29 11.17
N GLY A 66 13.36 8.05 10.80
CA GLY A 66 14.14 6.89 11.17
C GLY A 66 13.98 5.68 10.22
N ALA A 67 13.34 5.84 9.06
CA ALA A 67 13.19 4.76 8.09
C ALA A 67 14.54 4.10 7.77
N ARG A 68 14.59 2.77 7.77
CA ARG A 68 15.80 2.00 7.54
C ARG A 68 16.05 1.83 6.05
N PRO A 69 17.17 2.34 5.50
CA PRO A 69 17.49 2.22 4.08
C PRO A 69 17.58 0.77 3.62
N ILE A 70 17.06 0.48 2.42
CA ILE A 70 17.09 -0.83 1.79
C ILE A 70 17.59 -0.68 0.36
N GLY A 71 18.70 -1.36 0.03
CA GLY A 71 19.30 -1.38 -1.31
C GLY A 71 19.22 -2.75 -1.99
N ARG A 72 18.87 -3.80 -1.27
CA ARG A 72 18.91 -5.17 -1.77
C ARG A 72 17.66 -5.95 -1.41
N LEU A 73 17.25 -6.83 -2.32
CA LEU A 73 16.23 -7.86 -2.11
C LEU A 73 16.92 -9.22 -2.00
N ARG A 74 16.66 -9.94 -0.94
CA ARG A 74 17.04 -11.33 -0.80
C ARG A 74 15.81 -12.21 -0.95
N LEU A 75 15.76 -12.98 -2.04
CA LEU A 75 14.67 -13.91 -2.33
C LEU A 75 15.10 -15.31 -1.87
N LEU A 76 14.26 -15.96 -1.06
CA LEU A 76 14.56 -17.25 -0.44
C LEU A 76 13.44 -18.26 -0.73
N SER A 77 13.83 -19.52 -0.95
CA SER A 77 12.89 -20.65 -1.10
C SER A 77 13.57 -21.94 -0.60
N GLY A 78 13.13 -22.47 0.55
CA GLY A 78 13.85 -23.47 1.29
C GLY A 78 15.26 -22.95 1.63
N GLU A 79 16.29 -23.74 1.30
CA GLU A 79 17.69 -23.33 1.49
C GLU A 79 18.25 -22.44 0.36
N ARG A 80 17.54 -22.31 -0.75
CA ARG A 80 18.00 -21.52 -1.89
C ARG A 80 17.84 -20.03 -1.58
N CYS A 81 18.87 -19.24 -1.96
CA CYS A 81 18.90 -17.80 -1.81
C CYS A 81 19.42 -17.15 -3.09
N VAL A 82 18.75 -16.09 -3.52
CA VAL A 82 19.21 -15.18 -4.57
C VAL A 82 19.16 -13.76 -4.03
N GLU A 83 20.27 -13.06 -4.09
CA GLU A 83 20.34 -11.64 -3.70
C GLU A 83 20.39 -10.75 -4.95
N LEU A 84 19.56 -9.73 -4.97
CA LEU A 84 19.38 -8.80 -6.08
C LEU A 84 19.54 -7.37 -5.58
N ALA A 85 20.26 -6.53 -6.32
CA ALA A 85 20.24 -5.09 -6.08
C ALA A 85 18.87 -4.52 -6.47
N LEU A 86 18.31 -3.64 -5.66
CA LEU A 86 17.15 -2.86 -6.05
C LEU A 86 17.55 -1.80 -7.07
N PRO A 87 16.72 -1.48 -8.07
CA PRO A 87 17.06 -0.48 -9.09
C PRO A 87 17.21 0.94 -8.51
N HIS A 88 16.57 1.21 -7.38
CA HIS A 88 16.64 2.45 -6.63
C HIS A 88 16.53 2.19 -5.14
N ALA A 89 17.01 3.13 -4.31
CA ALA A 89 16.92 3.04 -2.88
C ALA A 89 15.46 2.98 -2.40
N ALA A 90 15.20 2.09 -1.46
CA ALA A 90 13.95 1.91 -0.75
C ALA A 90 14.19 2.06 0.76
N ALA A 91 13.15 1.95 1.58
CA ALA A 91 13.29 1.97 3.04
C ALA A 91 12.21 1.13 3.74
N GLY A 92 12.49 0.74 4.99
CA GLY A 92 11.55 0.12 5.91
C GLY A 92 11.08 1.13 6.95
N LEU A 93 9.76 1.26 7.14
CA LEU A 93 9.16 2.13 8.15
C LEU A 93 7.82 1.54 8.60
N SER A 94 7.55 1.58 9.90
CA SER A 94 6.27 1.12 10.42
C SER A 94 5.11 1.98 9.93
N ARG A 95 3.93 1.37 9.79
CA ARG A 95 2.71 2.10 9.47
C ARG A 95 2.30 3.03 10.60
N ARG A 96 2.62 2.66 11.83
CA ARG A 96 2.37 3.49 13.01
C ARG A 96 3.06 4.85 12.89
N VAL A 97 4.33 4.87 12.53
CA VAL A 97 5.09 6.12 12.36
C VAL A 97 4.71 6.85 11.06
N LEU A 98 4.58 6.12 9.96
CA LEU A 98 4.24 6.71 8.66
C LEU A 98 2.87 7.41 8.67
N ASP A 99 1.84 6.72 9.19
CA ASP A 99 0.48 7.24 9.18
C ASP A 99 0.35 8.47 10.10
N GLU A 100 0.98 8.46 11.26
CA GLU A 100 1.02 9.63 12.16
C GLU A 100 1.73 10.83 11.54
N ALA A 101 2.85 10.62 10.87
CA ALA A 101 3.57 11.69 10.18
C ALA A 101 2.72 12.32 9.07
N LEU A 102 2.02 11.50 8.29
CA LEU A 102 1.11 11.97 7.23
C LEU A 102 -0.10 12.71 7.80
N ILE A 103 -0.73 12.20 8.88
CA ILE A 103 -1.84 12.86 9.57
C ILE A 103 -1.38 14.19 10.18
N GLY A 104 -0.22 14.21 10.82
CA GLY A 104 0.40 15.44 11.35
C GLY A 104 0.63 16.47 10.26
N ARG A 105 1.14 16.01 9.10
CA ARG A 105 1.34 16.88 7.93
C ARG A 105 0.01 17.41 7.38
N ALA A 106 -1.04 16.59 7.31
CA ALA A 106 -2.36 17.04 6.88
C ALA A 106 -2.90 18.16 7.77
N ARG A 107 -2.78 18.03 9.10
CA ARG A 107 -3.14 19.09 10.06
C ARG A 107 -2.32 20.36 9.84
N ALA A 108 -1.01 20.22 9.70
CA ALA A 108 -0.09 21.36 9.55
C ALA A 108 -0.36 22.18 8.28
N VAL A 109 -0.96 21.59 7.23
CA VAL A 109 -1.35 22.32 6.02
C VAL A 109 -2.83 22.76 6.01
N GLY A 110 -3.56 22.61 7.13
CA GLY A 110 -4.92 23.12 7.31
C GLY A 110 -6.06 22.13 7.05
N ALA A 111 -5.79 20.82 6.89
CA ALA A 111 -6.86 19.83 6.81
C ALA A 111 -7.52 19.63 8.20
N THR A 112 -8.85 19.53 8.23
CA THR A 112 -9.58 19.11 9.43
C THR A 112 -9.46 17.60 9.61
N VAL A 113 -9.00 17.15 10.78
CA VAL A 113 -8.78 15.73 11.06
C VAL A 113 -9.62 15.29 12.26
N LEU A 114 -10.57 14.41 12.01
CA LEU A 114 -11.47 13.81 13.01
C LEU A 114 -10.99 12.38 13.29
N ARG A 115 -10.49 12.13 14.50
CA ARG A 115 -9.99 10.80 14.93
C ARG A 115 -10.89 10.16 15.97
N GLY A 116 -10.82 8.84 16.08
CA GLY A 116 -11.62 8.06 17.02
C GLY A 116 -13.08 7.96 16.62
N ARG A 117 -13.41 8.27 15.36
CA ARG A 117 -14.78 8.24 14.84
C ARG A 117 -14.92 7.21 13.72
N ALA A 118 -15.70 6.17 13.97
CA ALA A 118 -15.91 5.10 13.01
C ALA A 118 -17.08 5.41 12.08
N VAL A 119 -16.80 5.49 10.77
CA VAL A 119 -17.87 5.57 9.76
C VAL A 119 -18.42 4.17 9.52
N ARG A 120 -19.72 3.98 9.69
CA ARG A 120 -20.42 2.69 9.55
C ARG A 120 -21.08 2.50 8.19
N ALA A 121 -21.53 3.58 7.59
CA ALA A 121 -22.18 3.54 6.28
C ALA A 121 -21.92 4.82 5.50
N ALA A 122 -22.07 4.74 4.18
CA ALA A 122 -22.13 5.90 3.30
C ALA A 122 -23.33 5.80 2.37
N ASP A 123 -23.92 6.94 2.06
CA ASP A 123 -24.87 7.09 0.98
C ASP A 123 -24.18 7.75 -0.23
N PRO A 124 -23.98 6.98 -1.33
CA PRO A 124 -23.32 7.54 -2.52
C PRO A 124 -24.18 8.62 -3.22
N ALA A 125 -25.51 8.55 -3.16
CA ALA A 125 -26.39 9.51 -3.80
C ALA A 125 -26.37 10.86 -3.06
N GLY A 126 -26.48 10.84 -1.74
CA GLY A 126 -26.39 12.02 -0.88
C GLY A 126 -24.95 12.48 -0.62
N ARG A 127 -23.94 11.69 -1.02
CA ARG A 127 -22.53 11.92 -0.68
C ARG A 127 -22.35 12.17 0.82
N SER A 128 -23.06 11.39 1.64
CA SER A 128 -23.03 11.46 3.08
C SER A 128 -22.43 10.21 3.71
N ILE A 129 -21.95 10.38 4.93
CA ILE A 129 -21.46 9.30 5.79
C ILE A 129 -22.23 9.32 7.10
N ARG A 130 -22.40 8.12 7.70
CA ARG A 130 -23.00 7.95 9.01
C ARG A 130 -22.00 7.31 9.96
N PHE A 131 -21.81 7.94 11.09
CA PHE A 131 -20.95 7.46 12.16
C PHE A 131 -21.64 6.37 13.02
N ASP A 132 -20.88 5.79 13.93
CA ASP A 132 -21.37 4.74 14.85
C ASP A 132 -22.33 5.29 15.93
N ASP A 133 -22.24 6.58 16.25
CA ASP A 133 -23.17 7.31 17.14
C ASP A 133 -24.46 7.78 16.43
N GLY A 134 -24.60 7.51 15.14
CA GLY A 134 -25.75 7.90 14.32
C GLY A 134 -25.66 9.29 13.70
N GLU A 135 -24.67 10.11 14.05
CA GLU A 135 -24.46 11.41 13.40
C GLU A 135 -24.19 11.23 11.90
N GLU A 136 -24.73 12.12 11.09
CA GLU A 136 -24.51 12.15 9.65
C GLU A 136 -23.75 13.41 9.21
N LEU A 137 -22.85 13.25 8.25
CA LEU A 137 -22.11 14.34 7.64
C LEU A 137 -22.18 14.20 6.12
N ALA A 138 -22.62 15.27 5.43
CA ALA A 138 -22.70 15.34 3.98
C ALA A 138 -21.59 16.24 3.41
N GLY A 139 -21.10 15.89 2.21
CA GLY A 139 -20.07 16.66 1.50
C GLY A 139 -20.33 16.78 0.00
N GLY A 140 -19.51 17.60 -0.66
CA GLY A 140 -19.49 17.71 -2.12
C GLY A 140 -18.91 16.46 -2.82
N ALA A 141 -18.04 15.72 -2.14
CA ALA A 141 -17.46 14.46 -2.60
C ALA A 141 -17.05 13.57 -1.43
N LEU A 142 -16.99 12.25 -1.71
CA LEU A 142 -16.48 11.22 -0.81
C LEU A 142 -15.19 10.61 -1.38
N PHE A 143 -14.12 10.65 -0.60
CA PHE A 143 -12.88 9.93 -0.87
C PHE A 143 -12.85 8.67 -0.01
N LEU A 144 -13.03 7.50 -0.62
CA LEU A 144 -12.99 6.21 0.04
C LEU A 144 -11.53 5.76 0.16
N ALA A 145 -10.99 5.83 1.37
CA ALA A 145 -9.62 5.47 1.73
C ALA A 145 -9.56 4.40 2.84
N THR A 146 -10.62 3.59 3.00
CA THR A 146 -10.76 2.59 4.07
C THR A 146 -9.84 1.37 3.91
N GLY A 147 -8.99 1.38 2.90
CA GLY A 147 -8.02 0.32 2.64
C GLY A 147 -8.72 -1.02 2.35
N LYS A 148 -8.37 -2.05 3.12
CA LYS A 148 -8.94 -3.39 2.93
C LYS A 148 -10.33 -3.59 3.55
N HIS A 149 -10.83 -2.59 4.30
CA HIS A 149 -12.13 -2.67 4.97
C HIS A 149 -13.26 -2.18 4.07
N GLU A 150 -14.36 -2.94 4.04
CA GLU A 150 -15.55 -2.55 3.30
C GLU A 150 -16.37 -1.51 4.10
N LEU A 151 -17.03 -0.60 3.37
CA LEU A 151 -17.97 0.36 3.93
C LEU A 151 -19.37 0.06 3.40
N ARG A 152 -20.35 -0.06 4.30
CA ARG A 152 -21.75 -0.30 3.93
C ARG A 152 -22.25 0.85 3.03
N GLY A 153 -22.93 0.51 1.94
CA GLY A 153 -23.38 1.47 0.92
C GLY A 153 -22.37 1.70 -0.20
N LEU A 154 -21.08 1.45 0.04
CA LEU A 154 -20.01 1.60 -0.94
C LEU A 154 -19.03 0.41 -0.95
N ALA A 155 -19.48 -0.79 -0.59
CA ALA A 155 -18.67 -1.99 -0.65
C ALA A 155 -18.12 -2.23 -2.08
N ARG A 156 -16.97 -2.90 -2.15
CA ARG A 156 -16.39 -3.30 -3.43
C ARG A 156 -17.20 -4.44 -4.04
N ASP A 157 -17.50 -4.36 -5.31
CA ASP A 157 -17.96 -5.52 -6.07
C ASP A 157 -16.75 -6.40 -6.41
N LEU A 158 -16.59 -7.48 -5.68
CA LEU A 158 -15.50 -8.42 -5.83
C LEU A 158 -15.83 -9.55 -6.83
N GLY A 159 -17.10 -9.74 -7.21
CA GLY A 159 -17.53 -10.82 -8.09
C GLY A 159 -16.97 -12.18 -7.63
N GLN A 160 -16.46 -12.98 -8.56
CA GLN A 160 -15.83 -14.27 -8.28
C GLN A 160 -14.57 -14.19 -7.38
N ARG A 161 -14.00 -12.99 -7.19
CA ARG A 161 -12.82 -12.79 -6.31
C ARG A 161 -13.17 -12.77 -4.82
N ARG A 162 -14.45 -12.83 -4.45
CA ARG A 162 -14.87 -13.08 -3.05
C ARG A 162 -14.32 -14.40 -2.51
N GLU A 163 -14.12 -15.35 -3.40
CA GLU A 163 -13.58 -16.68 -3.08
C GLU A 163 -12.07 -16.76 -3.19
N ALA A 164 -11.39 -15.73 -3.68
CA ALA A 164 -9.95 -15.71 -3.87
C ALA A 164 -9.24 -15.29 -2.59
N PRO A 165 -8.75 -16.19 -1.84
CA PRO A 165 -8.62 -16.05 -0.42
C PRO A 165 -7.17 -15.96 -0.06
N CYS A 166 -6.62 -14.76 -0.14
CA CYS A 166 -5.39 -14.50 0.58
C CYS A 166 -5.72 -13.86 1.92
N ALA A 167 -5.06 -14.32 2.95
CA ALA A 167 -5.00 -13.68 4.24
C ALA A 167 -3.63 -13.00 4.39
N GLY A 168 -3.62 -11.84 5.03
CA GLY A 168 -2.41 -11.18 5.47
C GLY A 168 -2.23 -11.35 6.97
N LEU A 169 -1.02 -11.66 7.40
CA LEU A 169 -0.63 -11.71 8.80
C LEU A 169 0.58 -10.80 9.00
N ARG A 170 0.63 -10.12 10.13
CA ARG A 170 1.78 -9.31 10.54
C ARG A 170 2.18 -9.60 11.97
N ALA A 171 3.48 -9.64 12.20
CA ALA A 171 4.04 -9.70 13.54
C ALA A 171 5.34 -8.89 13.61
N VAL A 172 5.76 -8.56 14.82
CA VAL A 172 7.04 -7.91 15.08
C VAL A 172 7.97 -8.95 15.68
N LEU A 173 9.18 -9.04 15.14
CA LEU A 173 10.28 -9.84 15.68
C LEU A 173 11.29 -8.92 16.37
N PRO A 174 12.02 -9.40 17.37
CA PRO A 174 13.16 -8.68 17.93
C PRO A 174 14.16 -8.27 16.85
N GLY A 175 15.01 -7.31 17.15
CA GLY A 175 15.99 -6.78 16.22
C GLY A 175 16.82 -7.85 15.51
N CYS A 176 16.95 -7.70 14.20
CA CYS A 176 17.68 -8.64 13.34
C CYS A 176 18.73 -7.89 12.53
N PRO A 177 19.95 -7.63 13.10
CA PRO A 177 20.99 -6.80 12.45
C PRO A 177 21.40 -7.26 11.05
N THR A 178 21.26 -8.55 10.75
CA THR A 178 21.57 -9.13 9.43
C THR A 178 20.61 -8.70 8.32
N LEU A 179 19.52 -7.99 8.67
CA LEU A 179 18.60 -7.36 7.73
C LEU A 179 19.00 -5.93 7.37
N ALA A 180 20.11 -5.41 7.89
CA ALA A 180 20.55 -4.05 7.55
C ALA A 180 20.77 -3.91 6.04
N GLY A 181 20.06 -2.96 5.42
CA GLY A 181 20.11 -2.70 3.98
C GLY A 181 19.40 -3.72 3.09
N VAL A 182 18.65 -4.67 3.66
CA VAL A 182 18.04 -5.78 2.93
C VAL A 182 16.55 -5.92 3.28
N ILE A 183 15.74 -6.25 2.28
CA ILE A 183 14.44 -6.90 2.48
C ILE A 183 14.55 -8.39 2.12
N GLU A 184 14.12 -9.28 2.99
CA GLU A 184 14.01 -10.71 2.71
C GLU A 184 12.58 -11.05 2.28
N MET A 185 12.47 -11.88 1.23
CA MET A 185 11.22 -12.46 0.76
C MET A 185 11.35 -13.98 0.77
N HIS A 186 10.68 -14.63 1.69
CA HIS A 186 10.65 -16.08 1.86
C HIS A 186 9.44 -16.65 1.13
N LEU A 187 9.69 -17.43 0.08
CA LEU A 187 8.66 -18.08 -0.73
C LEU A 187 8.42 -19.50 -0.21
N PHE A 188 7.17 -19.84 0.04
CA PHE A 188 6.74 -21.17 0.48
C PHE A 188 5.44 -21.58 -0.22
N ASP A 189 4.89 -22.75 0.08
CA ASP A 189 3.70 -23.22 -0.62
C ASP A 189 2.50 -22.28 -0.42
N ARG A 190 1.91 -21.85 -1.54
CA ARG A 190 0.76 -20.94 -1.60
C ARG A 190 0.88 -19.70 -0.71
N GLY A 191 2.12 -19.16 -0.61
CA GLY A 191 2.35 -17.97 0.20
C GLY A 191 3.79 -17.46 0.13
N TYR A 192 3.99 -16.37 0.84
CA TYR A 192 5.30 -15.76 1.06
C TYR A 192 5.31 -14.92 2.33
N ALA A 193 6.50 -14.68 2.87
CA ALA A 193 6.74 -13.77 3.98
C ALA A 193 7.77 -12.71 3.58
N GLY A 194 7.48 -11.45 3.87
CA GLY A 194 8.43 -10.34 3.80
C GLY A 194 8.99 -10.02 5.17
N LEU A 195 10.28 -9.75 5.27
CA LEU A 195 10.96 -9.39 6.50
C LEU A 195 11.91 -8.23 6.25
N LEU A 196 11.78 -7.15 7.02
CA LEU A 196 12.62 -5.95 6.95
C LEU A 196 12.72 -5.25 8.30
N LEU A 197 13.77 -4.43 8.49
CA LEU A 197 13.92 -3.60 9.69
C LEU A 197 12.99 -2.38 9.65
N GLN A 198 12.46 -2.03 10.81
CA GLN A 198 11.73 -0.80 11.08
C GLN A 198 12.61 0.22 11.80
N GLU A 199 12.07 1.43 12.02
CA GLU A 199 12.77 2.57 12.62
C GLU A 199 13.37 2.29 14.00
N ASP A 200 12.67 1.49 14.80
CA ASP A 200 13.07 1.12 16.17
C ASP A 200 14.09 -0.03 16.21
N GLY A 201 14.50 -0.55 15.05
CA GLY A 201 15.42 -1.68 14.93
C GLY A 201 14.75 -3.04 15.04
N SER A 202 13.45 -3.12 15.32
CA SER A 202 12.68 -4.36 15.23
C SER A 202 12.53 -4.82 13.79
N ALA A 203 12.21 -6.10 13.58
CA ALA A 203 11.94 -6.63 12.26
C ALA A 203 10.43 -6.82 12.05
N ASN A 204 9.90 -6.25 10.98
CA ASN A 204 8.52 -6.44 10.56
C ASN A 204 8.39 -7.71 9.72
N LEU A 205 7.69 -8.70 10.24
CA LEU A 205 7.30 -9.91 9.53
C LEU A 205 5.88 -9.73 8.97
N CYS A 206 5.73 -9.78 7.65
CA CYS A 206 4.43 -9.69 7.01
C CYS A 206 4.25 -10.86 6.03
N LEU A 207 3.20 -11.65 6.25
CA LEU A 207 2.91 -12.84 5.46
C LEU A 207 1.68 -12.61 4.58
N SER A 208 1.69 -13.23 3.41
CA SER A 208 0.52 -13.41 2.56
C SER A 208 0.38 -14.89 2.25
N VAL A 209 -0.74 -15.48 2.65
CA VAL A 209 -0.99 -16.92 2.55
C VAL A 209 -2.34 -17.20 1.94
N ALA A 210 -2.49 -18.36 1.28
CA ALA A 210 -3.80 -18.85 0.89
C ALA A 210 -4.64 -19.11 2.14
N ARG A 211 -5.91 -18.69 2.13
CA ARG A 211 -6.80 -18.74 3.30
C ARG A 211 -6.99 -20.16 3.84
N GLU A 212 -6.99 -21.16 2.95
CA GLU A 212 -7.14 -22.57 3.32
C GLU A 212 -6.04 -23.03 4.28
N ARG A 213 -4.84 -22.46 4.18
CA ARG A 213 -3.72 -22.78 5.08
C ARG A 213 -3.94 -22.33 6.53
N LEU A 214 -4.92 -21.46 6.76
CA LEU A 214 -5.30 -21.00 8.11
C LEU A 214 -6.32 -21.90 8.81
N ALA A 215 -6.77 -23.00 8.18
CA ALA A 215 -7.78 -23.88 8.75
C ALA A 215 -7.38 -24.44 10.14
N GLY A 216 -6.09 -24.72 10.35
CA GLY A 216 -5.54 -25.16 11.63
C GLY A 216 -5.17 -24.02 12.61
N GLY A 217 -5.46 -22.76 12.24
CA GLY A 217 -5.07 -21.59 13.01
C GLY A 217 -3.64 -21.11 12.74
N VAL A 218 -3.29 -19.96 13.33
CA VAL A 218 -1.99 -19.30 13.08
C VAL A 218 -0.80 -20.13 13.56
N ALA A 219 -0.92 -20.81 14.70
CA ALA A 219 0.17 -21.63 15.26
C ALA A 219 0.53 -22.81 14.34
N ALA A 220 -0.48 -23.53 13.84
CA ALA A 220 -0.28 -24.64 12.91
C ALA A 220 0.33 -24.14 11.58
N LEU A 221 -0.21 -23.05 11.04
CA LEU A 221 0.33 -22.41 9.83
C LEU A 221 1.80 -22.04 10.00
N MET A 222 2.17 -21.43 11.12
CA MET A 222 3.57 -21.02 11.35
C MET A 222 4.50 -22.21 11.50
N ALA A 223 4.05 -23.32 12.13
CA ALA A 223 4.82 -24.55 12.21
C ALA A 223 5.12 -25.13 10.81
N GLU A 224 4.10 -25.16 9.92
CA GLU A 224 4.29 -25.54 8.52
C GLU A 224 5.25 -24.61 7.78
N ILE A 225 5.08 -23.29 7.91
CA ILE A 225 5.94 -22.30 7.25
C ILE A 225 7.40 -22.43 7.74
N MET A 226 7.63 -22.65 9.03
CA MET A 226 8.98 -22.83 9.56
C MET A 226 9.66 -24.09 9.00
N ALA A 227 8.90 -25.16 8.77
CA ALA A 227 9.42 -26.37 8.11
C ALA A 227 9.74 -26.12 6.60
N GLU A 228 8.90 -25.35 5.91
CA GLU A 228 9.08 -25.02 4.48
C GLU A 228 10.16 -23.94 4.24
N ALA A 229 10.37 -23.03 5.20
CA ALA A 229 11.26 -21.89 5.11
C ALA A 229 12.25 -21.86 6.29
N PRO A 230 13.24 -22.78 6.33
CA PRO A 230 14.16 -22.92 7.47
C PRO A 230 14.98 -21.67 7.75
N ARG A 231 15.26 -20.85 6.73
CA ARG A 231 15.93 -19.57 6.93
C ARG A 231 15.04 -18.51 7.60
N LEU A 232 13.72 -18.57 7.41
CA LEU A 232 12.78 -17.76 8.19
C LEU A 232 12.72 -18.26 9.64
N ALA A 233 12.66 -19.58 9.84
CA ALA A 233 12.70 -20.17 11.18
C ALA A 233 13.95 -19.75 11.96
N ALA A 234 15.10 -19.71 11.29
CA ALA A 234 16.35 -19.22 11.89
C ALA A 234 16.29 -17.74 12.27
N ARG A 235 15.56 -16.89 11.51
CA ARG A 235 15.32 -15.47 11.88
C ARG A 235 14.45 -15.32 13.13
N MET A 236 13.59 -16.28 13.37
CA MET A 236 12.69 -16.30 14.52
C MET A 236 13.33 -16.93 15.78
N ASP A 237 14.54 -17.50 15.65
CA ASP A 237 15.24 -18.19 16.74
C ASP A 237 14.36 -19.25 17.43
N GLY A 238 13.55 -19.96 16.64
CA GLY A 238 12.58 -20.96 17.13
C GLY A 238 11.44 -20.40 17.98
N LYS A 239 11.33 -19.07 18.13
CA LYS A 239 10.31 -18.42 18.96
C LYS A 239 9.16 -17.92 18.11
N MET A 240 7.94 -18.25 18.55
CA MET A 240 6.71 -17.70 17.93
C MET A 240 6.49 -16.26 18.38
N PRO A 241 6.12 -15.34 17.47
CA PRO A 241 5.63 -14.03 17.85
C PRO A 241 4.45 -14.15 18.81
N ALA A 242 4.43 -13.29 19.85
CA ALA A 242 3.37 -13.31 20.85
C ALA A 242 2.01 -12.85 20.29
N HIS A 243 2.04 -12.03 19.24
CA HIS A 243 0.84 -11.45 18.66
C HIS A 243 0.95 -11.37 17.12
N PHE A 244 -0.17 -11.63 16.46
CA PHE A 244 -0.34 -11.41 15.01
C PHE A 244 -1.54 -10.51 14.75
N GLU A 245 -1.33 -9.42 14.04
CA GLU A 245 -2.42 -8.74 13.35
C GLU A 245 -2.79 -9.54 12.10
N ALA A 246 -4.08 -9.67 11.84
CA ALA A 246 -4.57 -10.45 10.71
C ALA A 246 -5.61 -9.70 9.90
N ILE A 247 -5.63 -9.94 8.60
CA ILE A 247 -6.69 -9.51 7.69
C ILE A 247 -7.03 -10.63 6.71
N ALA A 248 -8.31 -10.92 6.57
CA ALA A 248 -8.79 -11.93 5.64
C ALA A 248 -9.34 -11.31 4.35
N GLY A 249 -9.40 -12.11 3.29
CA GLY A 249 -10.10 -11.74 2.06
C GLY A 249 -9.42 -10.64 1.24
N VAL A 250 -8.08 -10.59 1.20
CA VAL A 250 -7.37 -9.59 0.41
C VAL A 250 -7.56 -9.87 -1.09
N PRO A 251 -8.24 -9.00 -1.86
CA PRO A 251 -8.61 -9.27 -3.25
C PRO A 251 -7.48 -8.84 -4.21
N TYR A 252 -6.34 -9.50 -4.18
CA TYR A 252 -5.23 -9.17 -5.08
C TYR A 252 -5.66 -9.17 -6.55
N GLY A 253 -5.15 -8.20 -7.29
CA GLY A 253 -5.49 -7.99 -8.71
C GLY A 253 -6.82 -7.27 -8.94
N TRP A 254 -7.60 -6.97 -7.87
CA TRP A 254 -8.84 -6.21 -8.00
C TRP A 254 -8.56 -4.73 -8.32
N ARG A 255 -9.41 -4.16 -9.17
CA ARG A 255 -9.39 -2.75 -9.55
C ARG A 255 -10.80 -2.31 -9.89
N VAL A 256 -11.18 -1.15 -9.40
CA VAL A 256 -12.46 -0.56 -9.76
C VAL A 256 -12.38 0.10 -11.14
N ALA A 257 -13.36 -0.19 -11.99
CA ALA A 257 -13.42 0.37 -13.35
C ALA A 257 -14.27 1.65 -13.43
N ALA A 258 -15.34 1.71 -12.64
CA ALA A 258 -16.31 2.79 -12.63
C ALA A 258 -16.66 3.21 -11.21
N THR A 259 -17.14 4.42 -11.06
CA THR A 259 -17.63 4.99 -9.81
C THR A 259 -18.77 5.97 -10.13
N ALA A 260 -19.46 6.48 -9.13
CA ALA A 260 -20.47 7.53 -9.29
C ALA A 260 -19.83 8.94 -9.21
N PRO A 261 -20.50 9.97 -9.74
CA PRO A 261 -20.08 11.36 -9.59
C PRO A 261 -19.85 11.71 -8.10
N GLY A 262 -18.71 12.34 -7.81
CA GLY A 262 -18.34 12.72 -6.46
C GLY A 262 -17.76 11.59 -5.58
N ILE A 263 -17.64 10.36 -6.08
CA ILE A 263 -17.06 9.25 -5.34
C ILE A 263 -15.67 8.90 -5.88
N PHE A 264 -14.63 9.14 -5.10
CA PHE A 264 -13.24 8.82 -5.43
C PHE A 264 -12.79 7.59 -4.61
N ARG A 265 -12.55 6.45 -5.25
CA ARG A 265 -12.03 5.24 -4.61
C ARG A 265 -10.52 5.22 -4.72
N ILE A 266 -9.82 5.45 -3.60
CA ILE A 266 -8.36 5.61 -3.54
C ILE A 266 -7.70 4.51 -2.69
N GLY A 267 -6.40 4.30 -2.87
CA GLY A 267 -5.68 3.19 -2.23
C GLY A 267 -6.28 1.83 -2.60
N ASP A 268 -6.36 0.93 -1.63
CA ASP A 268 -6.92 -0.43 -1.84
C ASP A 268 -8.42 -0.42 -2.19
N GLN A 269 -9.13 0.68 -1.97
CA GLN A 269 -10.50 0.87 -2.46
C GLN A 269 -10.55 1.17 -3.97
N GLY A 270 -9.45 1.58 -4.56
CA GLY A 270 -9.30 1.81 -6.00
C GLY A 270 -8.63 0.65 -6.73
N ALA A 271 -7.56 0.07 -6.14
CA ALA A 271 -6.77 -0.97 -6.78
C ALA A 271 -5.91 -1.71 -5.74
N VAL A 272 -5.89 -3.06 -5.79
CA VAL A 272 -5.17 -3.92 -4.85
C VAL A 272 -4.08 -4.68 -5.59
N ILE A 273 -2.82 -4.32 -5.36
CA ILE A 273 -1.65 -5.02 -5.91
C ILE A 273 -1.23 -6.18 -5.00
N ALA A 274 -0.66 -7.23 -5.57
CA ALA A 274 -0.01 -8.28 -4.78
C ALA A 274 1.14 -7.69 -3.95
N SER A 275 1.13 -7.90 -2.63
CA SER A 275 2.10 -7.30 -1.71
C SER A 275 3.55 -7.73 -1.98
N LEU A 276 3.76 -8.84 -2.70
CA LEU A 276 5.06 -9.27 -3.22
C LEU A 276 5.77 -8.16 -4.04
N ALA A 277 5.01 -7.33 -4.75
CA ALA A 277 5.57 -6.24 -5.56
C ALA A 277 6.09 -5.06 -4.75
N GLY A 278 5.69 -4.92 -3.48
CA GLY A 278 6.12 -3.84 -2.59
C GLY A 278 5.63 -2.44 -2.99
N ASP A 279 4.52 -2.33 -3.76
CA ASP A 279 4.05 -1.04 -4.31
C ASP A 279 2.75 -0.51 -3.68
N GLY A 280 2.19 -1.20 -2.68
CA GLY A 280 0.89 -0.84 -2.10
C GLY A 280 0.84 0.57 -1.50
N ILE A 281 1.91 1.01 -0.80
CA ILE A 281 1.99 2.35 -0.22
C ILE A 281 2.14 3.41 -1.32
N ALA A 282 2.94 3.17 -2.36
CA ALA A 282 3.08 4.08 -3.48
C ALA A 282 1.75 4.27 -4.25
N ILE A 283 1.01 3.17 -4.48
CA ILE A 283 -0.35 3.21 -5.05
C ILE A 283 -1.30 4.03 -4.16
N ALA A 284 -1.24 3.84 -2.85
CA ALA A 284 -2.07 4.57 -1.91
C ALA A 284 -1.79 6.08 -1.97
N LEU A 285 -0.53 6.48 -1.82
CA LEU A 285 -0.11 7.88 -1.90
C LEU A 285 -0.46 8.49 -3.26
N GLY A 286 -0.06 7.84 -4.35
CA GLY A 286 -0.26 8.34 -5.71
C GLY A 286 -1.73 8.46 -6.10
N SER A 287 -2.60 7.52 -5.69
CA SER A 287 -4.04 7.62 -5.93
C SER A 287 -4.65 8.77 -5.14
N GLY A 288 -4.29 8.94 -3.87
CA GLY A 288 -4.77 10.04 -3.03
C GLY A 288 -4.38 11.40 -3.60
N MET A 289 -3.10 11.57 -3.95
CA MET A 289 -2.59 12.81 -4.54
C MET A 289 -3.30 13.15 -5.87
N SER A 290 -3.38 12.19 -6.79
CA SER A 290 -3.96 12.44 -8.12
C SER A 290 -5.47 12.64 -8.08
N ALA A 291 -6.20 11.93 -7.20
CA ALA A 291 -7.63 12.13 -6.99
C ALA A 291 -7.92 13.54 -6.45
N ALA A 292 -7.16 13.97 -5.43
CA ALA A 292 -7.31 15.29 -4.85
C ALA A 292 -7.03 16.41 -5.86
N GLN A 293 -5.95 16.29 -6.66
CA GLN A 293 -5.65 17.24 -7.74
C GLN A 293 -6.78 17.31 -8.79
N THR A 294 -7.32 16.15 -9.17
CA THR A 294 -8.41 16.08 -10.14
C THR A 294 -9.69 16.71 -9.61
N PHE A 295 -10.01 16.45 -8.32
CA PHE A 295 -11.16 17.09 -7.67
C PHE A 295 -10.98 18.60 -7.54
N ALA A 296 -9.81 19.08 -7.13
CA ALA A 296 -9.55 20.51 -6.99
C ALA A 296 -9.71 21.29 -8.31
N GLY A 297 -9.38 20.66 -9.46
CA GLY A 297 -9.50 21.29 -10.77
C GLY A 297 -10.82 21.03 -11.51
N GLY A 298 -11.61 20.02 -11.12
CA GLY A 298 -12.79 19.61 -11.89
C GLY A 298 -14.01 19.24 -11.05
N GLY A 299 -13.92 19.39 -9.73
CA GLY A 299 -15.03 19.11 -8.82
C GLY A 299 -15.48 17.63 -8.79
N PRO A 300 -16.69 17.38 -8.27
CA PRO A 300 -17.24 16.03 -8.13
C PRO A 300 -17.38 15.28 -9.45
N GLU A 301 -17.74 15.97 -10.52
CA GLU A 301 -17.97 15.39 -11.85
C GLU A 301 -16.70 14.79 -12.47
N ALA A 302 -15.52 15.15 -11.95
CA ALA A 302 -14.27 14.59 -12.41
C ALA A 302 -14.00 13.16 -11.89
N ALA A 303 -14.78 12.67 -10.92
CA ALA A 303 -14.55 11.39 -10.26
C ALA A 303 -14.55 10.20 -11.24
N GLU A 304 -15.54 10.10 -12.11
CA GLU A 304 -15.68 9.00 -13.05
C GLU A 304 -14.53 8.95 -14.05
N ARG A 305 -14.16 10.11 -14.61
CA ARG A 305 -13.02 10.23 -15.54
C ARG A 305 -11.72 9.86 -14.84
N TRP A 306 -11.49 10.33 -13.62
CA TRP A 306 -10.31 9.99 -12.84
C TRP A 306 -10.25 8.48 -12.57
N GLN A 307 -11.35 7.86 -12.13
CA GLN A 307 -11.42 6.45 -11.80
C GLN A 307 -11.09 5.57 -13.02
N ALA A 308 -11.67 5.90 -14.18
CA ALA A 308 -11.38 5.22 -15.43
C ALA A 308 -9.90 5.36 -15.85
N GLN A 309 -9.29 6.52 -15.63
CA GLN A 309 -7.86 6.74 -15.90
C GLN A 309 -6.99 5.91 -14.93
N TRP A 310 -7.33 5.92 -13.63
CA TRP A 310 -6.61 5.15 -12.62
C TRP A 310 -6.69 3.64 -12.88
N HIS A 311 -7.87 3.14 -13.26
CA HIS A 311 -8.07 1.75 -13.67
C HIS A 311 -7.15 1.36 -14.83
N ARG A 312 -7.09 2.17 -15.90
CA ARG A 312 -6.20 1.90 -17.05
C ARG A 312 -4.73 1.91 -16.66
N ARG A 313 -4.32 2.90 -15.86
CA ARG A 313 -2.94 3.09 -15.40
C ARG A 313 -2.45 1.93 -14.54
N SER A 314 -3.29 1.43 -13.64
CA SER A 314 -2.97 0.32 -12.73
C SER A 314 -3.07 -1.08 -13.37
N ARG A 315 -3.69 -1.21 -14.54
CA ARG A 315 -3.98 -2.51 -15.19
C ARG A 315 -2.75 -3.36 -15.40
N ARG A 316 -1.75 -2.84 -16.10
CA ARG A 316 -0.54 -3.60 -16.46
C ARG A 316 0.34 -3.92 -15.24
N PRO A 317 0.69 -2.96 -14.37
CA PRO A 317 1.50 -3.25 -13.20
C PRO A 317 0.87 -4.29 -12.26
N ILE A 318 -0.42 -4.15 -11.97
CA ILE A 318 -1.14 -5.09 -11.10
C ILE A 318 -1.27 -6.46 -11.76
N GLY A 319 -1.50 -6.53 -13.07
CA GLY A 319 -1.54 -7.79 -13.81
C GLY A 319 -0.21 -8.54 -13.76
N ILE A 320 0.93 -7.84 -13.91
CA ILE A 320 2.27 -8.43 -13.81
C ILE A 320 2.53 -8.90 -12.37
N ALA A 321 2.24 -8.08 -11.36
CA ALA A 321 2.42 -8.45 -9.97
C ALA A 321 1.61 -9.70 -9.58
N GLU A 322 0.39 -9.82 -10.08
CA GLU A 322 -0.47 -10.98 -9.85
C GLU A 322 0.03 -12.23 -10.59
N ALA A 323 0.55 -12.09 -11.81
CA ALA A 323 1.17 -13.20 -12.55
C ALA A 323 2.42 -13.72 -11.82
N LEU A 324 3.27 -12.84 -11.31
CA LEU A 324 4.44 -13.21 -10.51
C LEU A 324 4.02 -13.93 -9.22
N ARG A 325 3.02 -13.41 -8.51
CA ARG A 325 2.49 -14.03 -7.28
C ARG A 325 1.98 -15.45 -7.55
N ARG A 326 1.17 -15.64 -8.59
CA ARG A 326 0.63 -16.95 -8.97
C ARG A 326 1.73 -17.91 -9.42
N GLY A 327 2.69 -17.42 -10.19
CA GLY A 327 3.85 -18.22 -10.62
C GLY A 327 4.69 -18.68 -9.43
N ALA A 328 4.87 -17.85 -8.41
CA ALA A 328 5.62 -18.20 -7.20
C ALA A 328 4.85 -19.07 -6.21
N ALA A 329 3.53 -19.23 -6.35
CA ALA A 329 2.70 -19.98 -5.40
C ALA A 329 3.00 -21.49 -5.39
N GLY A 330 3.30 -22.10 -6.55
CA GLY A 330 3.59 -23.53 -6.66
C GLY A 330 5.09 -23.85 -6.66
N PRO A 331 5.48 -25.09 -6.34
CA PRO A 331 6.88 -25.49 -6.20
C PRO A 331 7.67 -25.39 -7.52
N VAL A 332 7.08 -25.76 -8.65
CA VAL A 332 7.71 -25.69 -9.97
C VAL A 332 7.99 -24.24 -10.37
N GLY A 333 6.98 -23.36 -10.20
CA GLY A 333 7.12 -21.94 -10.52
C GLY A 333 8.15 -21.24 -9.65
N ARG A 334 8.20 -21.56 -8.33
CA ARG A 334 9.24 -21.06 -7.42
C ARG A 334 10.63 -21.50 -7.85
N ALA A 335 10.80 -22.79 -8.18
CA ALA A 335 12.09 -23.32 -8.62
C ALA A 335 12.57 -22.64 -9.91
N LEU A 336 11.67 -22.43 -10.87
CA LEU A 336 11.96 -21.73 -12.12
C LEU A 336 12.32 -20.27 -11.88
N LEU A 337 11.55 -19.56 -11.05
CA LEU A 337 11.81 -18.17 -10.67
C LEU A 337 13.20 -18.01 -10.04
N MET A 338 13.53 -18.86 -9.05
CA MET A 338 14.85 -18.84 -8.38
C MET A 338 15.97 -19.10 -9.35
N ARG A 339 15.80 -20.06 -10.29
CA ARG A 339 16.79 -20.38 -11.32
C ARG A 339 16.99 -19.24 -12.30
N LEU A 340 15.90 -18.64 -12.81
CA LEU A 340 15.95 -17.49 -13.71
C LEU A 340 16.67 -16.30 -13.09
N LEU A 341 16.31 -15.93 -11.86
CA LEU A 341 16.91 -14.79 -11.17
C LEU A 341 18.38 -15.03 -10.82
N ARG A 342 18.78 -16.26 -10.58
CA ARG A 342 20.19 -16.61 -10.35
C ARG A 342 21.05 -16.41 -11.60
N TRP A 343 20.52 -16.76 -12.78
CA TRP A 343 21.25 -16.67 -14.06
C TRP A 343 21.10 -15.29 -14.72
N MET A 344 19.98 -14.62 -14.48
CA MET A 344 19.62 -13.34 -15.09
C MET A 344 19.12 -12.36 -14.03
N PRO A 345 20.01 -11.85 -13.14
CA PRO A 345 19.59 -10.99 -12.00
C PRO A 345 18.91 -9.69 -12.46
N GLY A 346 19.23 -9.18 -13.66
CA GLY A 346 18.56 -8.03 -14.25
C GLY A 346 17.06 -8.16 -14.44
N LEU A 347 16.53 -9.39 -14.56
CA LEU A 347 15.08 -9.63 -14.63
C LEU A 347 14.37 -9.20 -13.33
N GLY A 348 15.02 -9.31 -12.18
CA GLY A 348 14.47 -8.83 -10.91
C GLY A 348 14.26 -7.32 -10.89
N ALA A 349 15.25 -6.56 -11.38
CA ALA A 349 15.15 -5.11 -11.51
C ALA A 349 14.05 -4.71 -12.51
N GLN A 350 13.96 -5.39 -13.66
CA GLN A 350 12.90 -5.15 -14.63
C GLN A 350 11.52 -5.46 -14.07
N ALA A 351 11.35 -6.59 -13.37
CA ALA A 351 10.10 -6.94 -12.71
C ALA A 351 9.69 -5.88 -11.68
N ALA A 352 10.65 -5.39 -10.88
CA ALA A 352 10.42 -4.31 -9.93
C ALA A 352 9.98 -3.01 -10.61
N LEU A 353 10.51 -2.65 -11.76
CA LEU A 353 10.10 -1.48 -12.53
C LEU A 353 8.71 -1.66 -13.18
N LEU A 354 8.43 -2.83 -13.74
CA LEU A 354 7.18 -3.13 -14.45
C LEU A 354 5.95 -3.24 -13.53
N THR A 355 6.15 -3.49 -12.25
CA THR A 355 5.06 -3.55 -11.25
C THR A 355 4.73 -2.18 -10.65
N ARG A 356 5.40 -1.09 -11.02
CA ARG A 356 5.16 0.26 -10.48
C ARG A 356 3.97 0.94 -11.14
N VAL A 357 3.09 1.53 -10.31
CA VAL A 357 1.99 2.40 -10.76
C VAL A 357 2.42 3.84 -10.57
N SER A 358 3.08 4.41 -11.59
CA SER A 358 3.55 5.81 -11.53
C SER A 358 2.37 6.79 -11.38
N ALA A 359 2.46 7.68 -10.40
CA ALA A 359 1.52 8.79 -10.22
C ALA A 359 1.78 9.96 -11.18
N ARG A 360 2.98 10.03 -11.79
CA ARG A 360 3.37 11.16 -12.65
C ARG A 360 2.51 11.22 -13.92
N ARG A 361 2.04 12.42 -14.26
CA ARG A 361 1.39 12.72 -15.54
C ARG A 361 2.39 12.44 -16.67
N THR A 362 1.97 11.64 -17.67
CA THR A 362 2.54 11.67 -19.01
C THR A 362 2.22 13.04 -19.63
N GLY A 363 3.03 14.05 -19.39
CA GLY A 363 2.76 15.41 -19.89
C GLY A 363 3.87 16.42 -19.66
N GLU A 364 4.74 16.20 -18.70
CA GLU A 364 5.96 17.02 -18.59
C GLU A 364 7.02 16.47 -19.55
N ARG A 365 6.88 16.84 -20.83
CA ARG A 365 8.04 16.85 -21.72
C ARG A 365 9.10 17.69 -21.01
N ARG A 366 10.28 17.13 -20.83
CA ARG A 366 11.49 17.88 -20.47
C ARG A 366 11.52 19.11 -21.38
N SER A 367 11.27 20.30 -20.85
CA SER A 367 11.73 21.54 -21.47
C SER A 367 13.24 21.48 -21.40
N GLY A 368 13.82 20.97 -22.48
CA GLY A 368 15.25 21.03 -22.68
C GLY A 368 15.63 22.50 -22.65
N ALA A 369 16.48 22.87 -21.72
CA ALA A 369 17.22 24.11 -21.76
C ALA A 369 17.93 24.15 -23.12
N ARG A 370 17.36 24.89 -24.07
CA ARG A 370 18.08 25.36 -25.25
C ARG A 370 19.06 26.42 -24.71
N SER A 371 20.34 26.10 -24.62
CA SER A 371 21.40 27.05 -24.54
C SER A 371 21.23 28.02 -25.69
N ALA A 372 21.01 29.29 -25.37
CA ALA A 372 21.09 30.39 -26.32
C ALA A 372 22.55 30.50 -26.84
N PRO A 373 22.76 30.70 -28.15
CA PRO A 373 24.06 31.08 -28.63
C PRO A 373 24.40 32.51 -28.16
N GLY A 374 25.58 32.71 -27.64
CA GLY A 374 26.11 34.02 -27.28
C GLY A 374 26.26 34.90 -28.51
N PRO A 375 26.21 36.23 -28.34
CA PRO A 375 26.48 37.17 -29.42
C PRO A 375 27.99 37.24 -29.66
N ASP A 376 28.36 37.28 -30.95
CA ASP A 376 29.68 37.68 -31.44
C ASP A 376 29.98 39.15 -31.11
#